data_b21afe796a3ef442b7c6a5047834b278
#
_entry.id   b21afe796a3ef442b7c6a5047834b278
#
_cell.length_a   1.000
_cell.length_b   1.000
_cell.length_c   1.000
_cell.angle_alpha   90.00
_cell.angle_beta   90.00
_cell.angle_gamma   90.00
#
_symmetry.space_group_name_H-M   'P 1'
#
loop_
_entity.id
_entity.type
_entity.pdbx_description
1 polymer ?
#
loop_
_entity_poly.entity_id
_entity_poly.type
_entity_poly.pdbx_seq_one_letter_code
_entity_poly.pdbx_strand_id
1 'polypeptide(L)'
;MKKLFLTCCMTAFCAITAMAQAIIDPETGEVIDSVAVETTDSAVIEEPPLDNPVTQAIMGRRSIRKYLNKPVEHEKLVMIAECAINAPSGSNRQPWLVRVIENQELLAEINEVYKEVNAVQLRRDKSFKNMFRNAPNVIVVCTPAKGGGEVDAGMLAENIMLAAHSLGLGTCCLGGIVRFLKSNDKAQFFVNELNIPVDYRINFLIAIGYPDESPDPKPRDPSRVQFIE
;
A
#
# COMPACT_ATOMS: atom_id res chain seq x y z
N MET A 1 44.74 -15.45 -7.79
CA MET A 1 44.43 -14.71 -9.01
C MET A 1 43.30 -13.76 -8.69
N LYS A 2 43.61 -12.47 -8.46
CA LYS A 2 42.65 -11.41 -8.15
C LYS A 2 42.11 -10.87 -9.46
N LYS A 3 40.81 -11.01 -9.72
CA LYS A 3 40.16 -10.33 -10.86
C LYS A 3 39.82 -8.90 -10.45
N LEU A 4 40.52 -7.97 -11.11
CA LEU A 4 40.29 -6.54 -11.03
C LEU A 4 39.07 -6.20 -11.89
N PHE A 5 37.97 -5.73 -11.27
CA PHE A 5 36.85 -5.16 -12.00
C PHE A 5 37.18 -3.71 -12.33
N LEU A 6 37.41 -3.45 -13.61
CA LEU A 6 37.64 -2.10 -14.15
C LEU A 6 36.25 -1.46 -14.38
N THR A 7 35.85 -0.53 -13.51
CA THR A 7 34.66 0.30 -13.70
C THR A 7 34.98 1.33 -14.78
N CYS A 8 34.43 1.11 -15.97
CA CYS A 8 34.52 2.08 -17.07
C CYS A 8 33.47 3.17 -16.83
N CYS A 9 33.96 4.34 -16.36
CA CYS A 9 33.14 5.53 -16.24
C CYS A 9 33.10 6.16 -17.66
N MET A 10 32.03 5.88 -18.43
CA MET A 10 31.78 6.59 -19.68
C MET A 10 31.18 7.96 -19.35
N THR A 11 32.03 8.97 -19.33
CA THR A 11 31.61 10.37 -19.43
C THR A 11 31.10 10.61 -20.87
N ALA A 12 29.77 10.70 -21.00
CA ALA A 12 29.16 11.12 -22.26
C ALA A 12 29.49 12.61 -22.50
N PHE A 13 30.33 12.86 -23.49
CA PHE A 13 30.57 14.21 -24.03
C PHE A 13 29.33 14.55 -24.87
N CYS A 14 28.46 15.43 -24.38
CA CYS A 14 27.35 15.98 -25.14
C CYS A 14 27.91 17.03 -26.09
N ALA A 15 27.94 16.74 -27.38
CA ALA A 15 28.29 17.73 -28.41
C ALA A 15 27.07 18.65 -28.63
N ILE A 16 27.18 19.90 -28.19
CA ILE A 16 26.18 20.94 -28.45
C ILE A 16 26.30 21.30 -29.94
N THR A 17 25.34 20.92 -30.74
CA THR A 17 25.18 21.37 -32.12
C THR A 17 24.30 22.61 -32.11
N ALA A 18 24.89 23.80 -32.06
CA ALA A 18 24.15 25.04 -32.22
C ALA A 18 23.76 25.20 -33.69
N MET A 19 22.47 25.18 -34.00
CA MET A 19 21.96 25.62 -35.29
C MET A 19 21.71 27.14 -35.21
N ALA A 20 22.44 27.91 -36.00
CA ALA A 20 22.18 29.33 -36.16
C ALA A 20 21.14 29.54 -37.27
N GLN A 21 20.06 30.24 -36.95
CA GLN A 21 19.11 30.73 -37.94
C GLN A 21 19.50 32.15 -38.37
N ALA A 22 19.73 32.34 -39.66
CA ALA A 22 20.08 33.65 -40.21
C ALA A 22 18.80 34.48 -40.44
N ILE A 23 18.80 35.70 -39.99
CA ILE A 23 17.77 36.70 -40.31
C ILE A 23 18.19 37.40 -41.60
N ILE A 24 17.40 37.26 -42.67
CA ILE A 24 17.66 37.81 -44.00
C ILE A 24 16.78 39.04 -44.20
N ASP A 25 17.38 40.13 -44.67
CA ASP A 25 16.68 41.33 -45.09
C ASP A 25 15.78 41.01 -46.30
N PRO A 26 14.46 41.27 -46.23
CA PRO A 26 13.53 40.91 -47.29
C PRO A 26 13.68 41.76 -48.56
N GLU A 27 14.36 42.94 -48.52
CA GLU A 27 14.56 43.83 -49.67
C GLU A 27 15.92 43.63 -50.33
N THR A 28 16.96 43.33 -49.55
CA THR A 28 18.33 43.22 -50.07
C THR A 28 18.84 41.78 -50.18
N GLY A 29 18.21 40.83 -49.45
CA GLY A 29 18.61 39.42 -49.41
C GLY A 29 19.90 39.20 -48.60
N GLU A 30 20.39 40.20 -47.88
CA GLU A 30 21.60 40.07 -47.05
C GLU A 30 21.28 39.58 -45.64
N VAL A 31 22.21 38.83 -45.02
CA VAL A 31 22.09 38.34 -43.63
C VAL A 31 22.35 39.52 -42.70
N ILE A 32 21.30 39.94 -41.96
CA ILE A 32 21.39 41.08 -41.04
C ILE A 32 21.89 40.64 -39.66
N ASP A 33 21.50 39.45 -39.21
CA ASP A 33 21.90 38.93 -37.91
C ASP A 33 21.78 37.40 -37.87
N SER A 34 22.45 36.75 -36.92
CA SER A 34 22.32 35.32 -36.66
C SER A 34 21.99 35.13 -35.19
N VAL A 35 20.74 34.71 -34.91
CA VAL A 35 20.35 34.37 -33.56
C VAL A 35 20.76 32.92 -33.32
N ALA A 36 21.61 32.69 -32.34
CA ALA A 36 21.86 31.36 -31.84
C ALA A 36 20.58 30.90 -31.09
N VAL A 37 19.85 29.98 -31.71
CA VAL A 37 18.77 29.28 -31.00
C VAL A 37 19.45 28.35 -30.03
N GLU A 38 19.46 28.71 -28.75
CA GLU A 38 19.75 27.77 -27.69
C GLU A 38 18.65 26.72 -27.76
N THR A 39 18.95 25.56 -28.30
CA THR A 39 18.10 24.38 -28.14
C THR A 39 18.08 24.11 -26.66
N THR A 40 16.94 24.40 -26.01
CA THR A 40 16.68 23.98 -24.63
C THR A 40 17.03 22.52 -24.53
N ASP A 41 18.03 22.27 -23.70
CA ASP A 41 18.51 20.95 -23.33
C ASP A 41 17.30 20.07 -23.09
N SER A 42 17.11 19.03 -23.90
CA SER A 42 16.09 18.02 -23.62
C SER A 42 16.49 17.44 -22.27
N ALA A 43 15.72 17.76 -21.26
CA ALA A 43 15.96 17.29 -19.90
C ALA A 43 16.28 15.80 -19.98
N VAL A 44 17.51 15.44 -19.66
CA VAL A 44 17.91 14.04 -19.55
C VAL A 44 17.05 13.47 -18.44
N ILE A 45 16.02 12.70 -18.82
CA ILE A 45 15.19 11.98 -17.85
C ILE A 45 16.11 10.88 -17.29
N GLU A 46 16.69 11.12 -16.12
CA GLU A 46 17.38 10.07 -15.39
C GLU A 46 16.37 9.00 -15.03
N GLU A 47 16.54 7.80 -15.57
CA GLU A 47 15.70 6.66 -15.20
C GLU A 47 15.96 6.33 -13.73
N PRO A 48 14.90 6.21 -12.90
CA PRO A 48 15.08 5.84 -11.51
C PRO A 48 15.63 4.41 -11.40
N PRO A 49 16.47 4.11 -10.40
CA PRO A 49 17.01 2.76 -10.22
C PRO A 49 15.89 1.75 -9.99
N LEU A 50 16.07 0.54 -10.52
CA LEU A 50 15.10 -0.57 -10.32
C LEU A 50 14.94 -0.92 -8.84
N ASP A 51 16.02 -0.84 -8.06
CA ASP A 51 15.99 -0.97 -6.59
C ASP A 51 15.82 0.42 -5.96
N ASN A 52 14.61 0.72 -5.56
CA ASN A 52 14.22 2.00 -4.97
C ASN A 52 13.30 1.77 -3.74
N PRO A 53 13.00 2.80 -2.93
CA PRO A 53 12.19 2.63 -1.72
C PRO A 53 10.84 1.94 -1.94
N VAL A 54 10.18 2.14 -3.08
CA VAL A 54 8.89 1.51 -3.39
C VAL A 54 9.05 0.02 -3.64
N THR A 55 10.00 -0.37 -4.51
CA THR A 55 10.27 -1.78 -4.80
C THR A 55 10.77 -2.52 -3.54
N GLN A 56 11.60 -1.87 -2.73
CA GLN A 56 12.05 -2.39 -1.44
C GLN A 56 10.89 -2.61 -0.47
N ALA A 57 9.95 -1.68 -0.36
CA ALA A 57 8.77 -1.83 0.48
C ALA A 57 7.89 -3.00 0.04
N ILE A 58 7.64 -3.15 -1.27
CA ILE A 58 6.88 -4.25 -1.84
C ILE A 58 7.56 -5.60 -1.55
N MET A 59 8.85 -5.68 -1.79
CA MET A 59 9.64 -6.91 -1.59
C MET A 59 9.87 -7.21 -0.11
N GLY A 60 9.97 -6.18 0.74
CA GLY A 60 10.27 -6.28 2.18
C GLY A 60 9.06 -6.58 3.06
N ARG A 61 7.87 -6.10 2.67
CA ARG A 61 6.66 -6.24 3.48
C ARG A 61 6.29 -7.70 3.77
N ARG A 62 5.93 -7.99 5.04
CA ARG A 62 5.46 -9.32 5.49
C ARG A 62 4.12 -9.20 6.21
N SER A 63 3.37 -10.30 6.25
CA SER A 63 2.19 -10.41 7.10
C SER A 63 2.63 -10.67 8.54
N ILE A 64 2.50 -9.66 9.39
CA ILE A 64 2.87 -9.70 10.81
C ILE A 64 1.68 -10.18 11.63
N ARG A 65 1.90 -11.11 12.56
CA ARG A 65 0.88 -11.73 13.40
C ARG A 65 1.21 -11.70 14.89
N LYS A 66 2.33 -11.02 15.24
CA LYS A 66 2.70 -10.68 16.61
C LYS A 66 3.06 -9.21 16.65
N TYR A 67 2.53 -8.53 17.63
CA TYR A 67 2.66 -7.08 17.78
C TYR A 67 3.10 -6.74 19.19
N LEU A 68 3.89 -5.69 19.32
CA LEU A 68 4.18 -5.06 20.60
C LEU A 68 2.89 -4.49 21.19
N ASN A 69 2.77 -4.48 22.50
CA ASN A 69 1.68 -3.82 23.20
C ASN A 69 1.92 -2.30 23.25
N LYS A 70 1.91 -1.69 22.08
CA LYS A 70 2.12 -0.26 21.88
C LYS A 70 1.13 0.23 20.84
N PRO A 71 0.20 1.14 21.17
CA PRO A 71 -0.69 1.79 20.22
C PRO A 71 0.12 2.47 19.10
N VAL A 72 -0.45 2.51 17.91
CA VAL A 72 0.09 3.31 16.81
C VAL A 72 -0.33 4.77 17.02
N GLU A 73 0.58 5.68 16.78
CA GLU A 73 0.33 7.11 16.87
C GLU A 73 -0.74 7.53 15.85
N HIS A 74 -1.67 8.39 16.28
CA HIS A 74 -2.80 8.83 15.47
C HIS A 74 -2.35 9.41 14.11
N GLU A 75 -1.30 10.21 14.10
CA GLU A 75 -0.76 10.86 12.90
C GLU A 75 -0.28 9.84 11.85
N LYS A 76 0.26 8.69 12.30
CA LYS A 76 0.62 7.59 11.38
C LYS A 76 -0.61 6.93 10.79
N LEU A 77 -1.66 6.73 11.59
CA LEU A 77 -2.93 6.16 11.12
C LEU A 77 -3.61 7.09 10.11
N VAL A 78 -3.57 8.41 10.34
CA VAL A 78 -4.05 9.43 9.39
C VAL A 78 -3.29 9.34 8.07
N MET A 79 -1.95 9.35 8.11
CA MET A 79 -1.12 9.23 6.90
C MET A 79 -1.41 7.94 6.13
N ILE A 80 -1.59 6.82 6.82
CA ILE A 80 -1.93 5.53 6.20
C ILE A 80 -3.31 5.60 5.54
N ALA A 81 -4.28 6.24 6.18
CA ALA A 81 -5.63 6.42 5.61
C ALA A 81 -5.61 7.33 4.37
N GLU A 82 -4.80 8.37 4.38
CA GLU A 82 -4.57 9.23 3.21
C GLU A 82 -3.93 8.45 2.05
N CYS A 83 -2.89 7.67 2.33
CA CYS A 83 -2.29 6.78 1.32
C CYS A 83 -3.31 5.77 0.77
N ALA A 84 -4.17 5.23 1.63
CA ALA A 84 -5.19 4.27 1.24
C ALA A 84 -6.14 4.83 0.19
N ILE A 85 -6.73 6.01 0.43
CA ILE A 85 -7.71 6.63 -0.47
C ILE A 85 -7.11 7.15 -1.78
N ASN A 86 -5.78 7.20 -1.89
CA ASN A 86 -5.06 7.46 -3.14
C ASN A 86 -4.95 6.23 -4.05
N ALA A 87 -5.55 5.09 -3.68
CA ALA A 87 -5.64 3.94 -4.56
C ALA A 87 -6.49 4.26 -5.81
N PRO A 88 -6.15 3.70 -6.98
CA PRO A 88 -6.99 3.84 -8.14
C PRO A 88 -8.31 3.08 -7.97
N SER A 89 -9.36 3.53 -8.65
CA SER A 89 -10.63 2.82 -8.72
C SER A 89 -11.29 2.99 -10.09
N GLY A 90 -12.12 2.04 -10.48
CA GLY A 90 -12.83 2.09 -11.77
C GLY A 90 -13.61 3.38 -11.93
N SER A 91 -13.27 4.20 -12.95
CA SER A 91 -13.85 5.52 -13.21
C SER A 91 -13.78 6.48 -12.00
N ASN A 92 -12.78 6.32 -11.15
CA ASN A 92 -12.61 7.08 -9.90
C ASN A 92 -13.84 7.06 -8.98
N ARG A 93 -14.58 5.95 -8.96
CA ARG A 93 -15.82 5.83 -8.16
C ARG A 93 -15.58 5.69 -6.67
N GLN A 94 -14.36 5.28 -6.26
CA GLN A 94 -13.94 5.15 -4.87
C GLN A 94 -14.95 4.35 -4.02
N PRO A 95 -15.31 3.11 -4.42
CA PRO A 95 -16.40 2.35 -3.83
C PRO A 95 -15.96 1.66 -2.52
N TRP A 96 -15.27 2.39 -1.68
CA TRP A 96 -14.80 1.88 -0.40
C TRP A 96 -15.27 2.73 0.75
N LEU A 97 -15.37 2.11 1.89
CA LEU A 97 -15.52 2.73 3.18
C LEU A 97 -14.44 2.16 4.10
N VAL A 98 -13.68 3.05 4.72
CA VAL A 98 -12.61 2.67 5.64
C VAL A 98 -12.98 3.10 7.06
N ARG A 99 -12.76 2.23 8.03
CA ARG A 99 -12.89 2.54 9.46
C ARG A 99 -11.59 2.19 10.17
N VAL A 100 -10.97 3.14 10.79
CA VAL A 100 -9.76 2.96 11.60
C VAL A 100 -10.19 2.88 13.05
N ILE A 101 -9.86 1.78 13.73
CA ILE A 101 -10.26 1.54 15.11
C ILE A 101 -9.04 1.76 16.00
N GLU A 102 -9.12 2.81 16.81
CA GLU A 102 -8.17 3.15 17.86
C GLU A 102 -8.69 2.79 19.26
N ASN A 103 -9.99 2.54 19.37
CA ASN A 103 -10.65 2.21 20.63
C ASN A 103 -10.28 0.78 21.06
N GLN A 104 -9.37 0.69 22.05
CA GLN A 104 -8.87 -0.58 22.58
C GLN A 104 -9.95 -1.36 23.35
N GLU A 105 -10.88 -0.65 24.00
CA GLU A 105 -11.97 -1.26 24.76
C GLU A 105 -12.93 -1.98 23.81
N LEU A 106 -13.31 -1.33 22.71
CA LEU A 106 -14.14 -1.91 21.66
C LEU A 106 -13.49 -3.18 21.05
N LEU A 107 -12.18 -3.14 20.80
CA LEU A 107 -11.44 -4.30 20.29
C LEU A 107 -11.37 -5.45 21.33
N ALA A 108 -11.22 -5.11 22.60
CA ALA A 108 -11.23 -6.10 23.67
C ALA A 108 -12.61 -6.74 23.85
N GLU A 109 -13.67 -5.93 23.85
CA GLU A 109 -15.05 -6.41 24.02
C GLU A 109 -15.46 -7.39 22.92
N ILE A 110 -15.27 -7.04 21.66
CA ILE A 110 -15.59 -7.95 20.54
C ILE A 110 -14.74 -9.22 20.56
N ASN A 111 -13.50 -9.14 21.04
CA ASN A 111 -12.65 -10.32 21.19
C ASN A 111 -13.16 -11.27 22.27
N GLU A 112 -13.69 -10.77 23.38
CA GLU A 112 -14.32 -11.62 24.40
C GLU A 112 -15.58 -12.31 23.87
N VAL A 113 -16.42 -11.59 23.11
CA VAL A 113 -17.58 -12.18 22.41
C VAL A 113 -17.13 -13.27 21.44
N TYR A 114 -16.05 -13.03 20.69
CA TYR A 114 -15.49 -14.06 19.79
C TYR A 114 -15.04 -15.31 20.55
N LYS A 115 -14.36 -15.14 21.68
CA LYS A 115 -13.90 -16.25 22.53
C LYS A 115 -15.08 -17.05 23.09
N GLU A 116 -16.12 -16.36 23.58
CA GLU A 116 -17.32 -17.02 24.10
C GLU A 116 -17.98 -17.88 23.02
N VAL A 117 -18.27 -17.31 21.87
CA VAL A 117 -18.96 -17.99 20.75
C VAL A 117 -18.16 -19.17 20.22
N ASN A 118 -16.82 -19.04 20.19
CA ASN A 118 -15.93 -20.06 19.63
C ASN A 118 -15.26 -20.93 20.72
N ALA A 119 -15.73 -20.91 21.95
CA ALA A 119 -15.07 -21.53 23.11
C ALA A 119 -14.71 -23.01 22.89
N VAL A 120 -15.56 -23.81 22.21
CA VAL A 120 -15.29 -25.24 21.93
C VAL A 120 -14.12 -25.40 20.95
N GLN A 121 -14.05 -24.58 19.93
CA GLN A 121 -12.96 -24.61 18.92
C GLN A 121 -11.66 -24.11 19.53
N LEU A 122 -11.72 -23.05 20.33
CA LEU A 122 -10.54 -22.43 20.96
C LEU A 122 -9.91 -23.32 22.04
N ARG A 123 -10.68 -24.20 22.70
CA ARG A 123 -10.09 -25.21 23.60
C ARG A 123 -9.13 -26.17 22.90
N ARG A 124 -9.29 -26.34 21.58
CA ARG A 124 -8.44 -27.20 20.75
C ARG A 124 -7.23 -26.45 20.19
N ASP A 125 -7.35 -25.11 20.05
CA ASP A 125 -6.28 -24.24 19.55
C ASP A 125 -5.67 -23.41 20.69
N LYS A 126 -4.68 -24.01 21.36
CA LYS A 126 -3.95 -23.34 22.45
C LYS A 126 -3.08 -22.16 21.98
N SER A 127 -2.88 -22.02 20.68
CA SER A 127 -2.12 -20.91 20.09
C SER A 127 -2.95 -19.65 19.90
N PHE A 128 -4.28 -19.77 19.93
CA PHE A 128 -5.16 -18.62 19.79
C PHE A 128 -5.04 -17.69 21.00
N LYS A 129 -4.78 -16.43 20.78
CA LYS A 129 -4.71 -15.38 21.79
C LYS A 129 -5.79 -14.32 21.63
N ASN A 130 -5.99 -13.86 20.40
CA ASN A 130 -6.90 -12.76 20.08
C ASN A 130 -7.30 -12.85 18.60
N MET A 131 -8.57 -12.52 18.26
CA MET A 131 -9.05 -12.54 16.89
C MET A 131 -8.31 -11.55 15.96
N PHE A 132 -7.74 -10.49 16.53
CA PHE A 132 -6.93 -9.49 15.82
C PHE A 132 -5.41 -9.72 15.96
N ARG A 133 -4.98 -10.90 16.44
CA ARG A 133 -3.56 -11.21 16.66
C ARG A 133 -2.88 -10.32 17.71
N ASN A 134 -3.63 -9.76 18.65
CA ASN A 134 -3.21 -8.75 19.61
C ASN A 134 -2.69 -7.45 18.96
N ALA A 135 -3.11 -7.15 17.74
CA ALA A 135 -2.81 -5.86 17.14
C ALA A 135 -3.50 -4.75 17.94
N PRO A 136 -2.79 -3.64 18.24
CA PRO A 136 -3.38 -2.52 18.99
C PRO A 136 -4.40 -1.73 18.18
N ASN A 137 -4.31 -1.77 16.86
CA ASN A 137 -5.23 -1.05 15.98
C ASN A 137 -5.73 -1.97 14.86
N VAL A 138 -6.90 -1.66 14.33
CA VAL A 138 -7.52 -2.43 13.24
C VAL A 138 -8.13 -1.48 12.23
N ILE A 139 -7.91 -1.75 10.94
CA ILE A 139 -8.55 -1.03 9.85
C ILE A 139 -9.57 -1.96 9.20
N VAL A 140 -10.82 -1.51 9.08
CA VAL A 140 -11.91 -2.25 8.43
C VAL A 140 -12.13 -1.68 7.04
N VAL A 141 -12.16 -2.53 6.03
CA VAL A 141 -12.41 -2.15 4.64
C VAL A 141 -13.74 -2.74 4.18
N CYS A 142 -14.62 -1.86 3.75
CA CYS A 142 -15.96 -2.18 3.27
C CYS A 142 -16.15 -1.72 1.82
N THR A 143 -17.05 -2.38 1.12
CA THR A 143 -17.54 -1.95 -0.20
C THR A 143 -19.06 -2.08 -0.26
N PRO A 144 -19.73 -1.46 -1.24
CA PRO A 144 -21.15 -1.70 -1.48
C PRO A 144 -21.44 -3.21 -1.58
N ALA A 145 -22.54 -3.64 -0.97
CA ALA A 145 -22.94 -5.05 -0.99
C ALA A 145 -23.33 -5.54 -2.38
N LYS A 146 -23.74 -4.59 -3.25
CA LYS A 146 -24.05 -4.82 -4.66
C LYS A 146 -23.22 -3.88 -5.54
N GLY A 147 -22.88 -4.31 -6.74
CA GLY A 147 -22.18 -3.44 -7.70
C GLY A 147 -20.64 -3.56 -7.71
N GLY A 148 -20.06 -4.46 -6.93
CA GLY A 148 -18.61 -4.73 -6.97
C GLY A 148 -17.80 -3.80 -6.04
N GLY A 149 -16.50 -3.62 -6.36
CA GLY A 149 -15.56 -2.81 -5.58
C GLY A 149 -14.50 -3.63 -4.83
N GLU A 150 -14.56 -4.97 -4.92
CA GLU A 150 -13.61 -5.85 -4.22
C GLU A 150 -12.19 -5.72 -4.78
N VAL A 151 -12.07 -5.50 -6.08
CA VAL A 151 -10.77 -5.24 -6.73
C VAL A 151 -10.21 -3.91 -6.26
N ASP A 152 -11.06 -2.87 -6.25
CA ASP A 152 -10.69 -1.53 -5.77
C ASP A 152 -10.28 -1.58 -4.28
N ALA A 153 -11.03 -2.33 -3.46
CA ALA A 153 -10.69 -2.55 -2.05
C ALA A 153 -9.36 -3.29 -1.88
N GLY A 154 -9.02 -4.20 -2.78
CA GLY A 154 -7.71 -4.88 -2.79
C GLY A 154 -6.56 -3.91 -3.06
N MET A 155 -6.71 -3.01 -4.05
CA MET A 155 -5.73 -1.97 -4.34
C MET A 155 -5.55 -1.00 -3.16
N LEU A 156 -6.67 -0.56 -2.56
CA LEU A 156 -6.65 0.26 -1.35
C LEU A 156 -5.95 -0.44 -0.19
N ALA A 157 -6.20 -1.73 0.01
CA ALA A 157 -5.57 -2.51 1.08
C ALA A 157 -4.06 -2.62 0.91
N GLU A 158 -3.56 -2.78 -0.32
CA GLU A 158 -2.12 -2.83 -0.57
C GLU A 158 -1.47 -1.47 -0.27
N ASN A 159 -2.12 -0.34 -0.62
CA ASN A 159 -1.65 0.99 -0.22
C ASN A 159 -1.55 1.12 1.31
N ILE A 160 -2.58 0.66 2.06
CA ILE A 160 -2.53 0.63 3.54
C ILE A 160 -1.30 -0.15 4.02
N MET A 161 -1.09 -1.35 3.48
CA MET A 161 -0.05 -2.25 3.95
C MET A 161 1.36 -1.76 3.60
N LEU A 162 1.54 -1.15 2.44
CA LEU A 162 2.82 -0.56 2.02
C LEU A 162 3.14 0.71 2.81
N ALA A 163 2.16 1.61 2.98
CA ALA A 163 2.32 2.81 3.80
C ALA A 163 2.66 2.45 5.26
N ALA A 164 1.96 1.48 5.84
CA ALA A 164 2.26 1.00 7.19
C ALA A 164 3.70 0.46 7.28
N HIS A 165 4.13 -0.34 6.29
CA HIS A 165 5.48 -0.90 6.26
C HIS A 165 6.55 0.18 6.17
N SER A 166 6.37 1.20 5.33
CA SER A 166 7.30 2.32 5.20
C SER A 166 7.42 3.16 6.48
N LEU A 167 6.39 3.13 7.34
CA LEU A 167 6.37 3.79 8.65
C LEU A 167 6.86 2.89 9.80
N GLY A 168 7.44 1.71 9.48
CA GLY A 168 7.95 0.76 10.46
C GLY A 168 6.87 -0.06 11.17
N LEU A 169 5.65 -0.10 10.62
CA LEU A 169 4.54 -0.87 11.17
C LEU A 169 4.37 -2.21 10.43
N GLY A 170 3.84 -3.18 11.15
CA GLY A 170 3.45 -4.47 10.62
C GLY A 170 1.94 -4.55 10.38
N THR A 171 1.54 -5.29 9.35
CA THR A 171 0.12 -5.51 9.03
C THR A 171 -0.19 -6.96 8.73
N CYS A 172 -1.46 -7.35 8.95
CA CYS A 172 -1.99 -8.63 8.50
C CYS A 172 -3.44 -8.49 8.07
N CYS A 173 -3.74 -8.88 6.83
CA CYS A 173 -5.13 -8.97 6.36
C CYS A 173 -5.88 -10.14 7.02
N LEU A 174 -7.06 -9.88 7.58
CA LEU A 174 -7.89 -10.79 8.36
C LEU A 174 -9.24 -11.00 7.68
N GLY A 175 -9.32 -11.94 6.73
CA GLY A 175 -10.57 -12.31 6.07
C GLY A 175 -11.43 -13.28 6.90
N GLY A 176 -10.80 -14.17 7.66
CA GLY A 176 -11.49 -15.25 8.37
C GLY A 176 -12.51 -14.80 9.43
N ILE A 177 -12.27 -13.62 10.04
CA ILE A 177 -13.18 -13.10 11.09
C ILE A 177 -14.43 -12.40 10.53
N VAL A 178 -14.44 -12.07 9.24
CA VAL A 178 -15.58 -11.39 8.59
C VAL A 178 -16.85 -12.22 8.70
N ARG A 179 -16.73 -13.55 8.57
CA ARG A 179 -17.88 -14.44 8.71
C ARG A 179 -18.52 -14.33 10.09
N PHE A 180 -17.72 -14.31 11.15
CA PHE A 180 -18.20 -14.12 12.51
C PHE A 180 -18.95 -12.80 12.68
N LEU A 181 -18.36 -11.70 12.23
CA LEU A 181 -18.96 -10.35 12.31
C LEU A 181 -20.30 -10.26 11.55
N LYS A 182 -20.44 -11.01 10.46
CA LYS A 182 -21.67 -10.99 9.64
C LYS A 182 -22.79 -11.87 10.14
N SER A 183 -22.45 -12.99 10.77
CA SER A 183 -23.44 -14.06 11.05
C SER A 183 -23.74 -14.24 12.53
N ASN A 184 -23.17 -13.43 13.41
CA ASN A 184 -23.38 -13.58 14.85
C ASN A 184 -24.03 -12.33 15.44
N ASP A 185 -25.24 -12.50 15.99
CA ASP A 185 -26.01 -11.39 16.58
C ASP A 185 -25.27 -10.72 17.73
N LYS A 186 -24.46 -11.48 18.50
CA LYS A 186 -23.63 -10.93 19.58
C LYS A 186 -22.51 -10.00 19.06
N ALA A 187 -22.16 -10.05 17.77
CA ALA A 187 -21.18 -9.16 17.18
C ALA A 187 -21.81 -7.88 16.59
N GLN A 188 -23.13 -7.78 16.59
CA GLN A 188 -23.83 -6.67 15.93
C GLN A 188 -23.51 -5.30 16.56
N PHE A 189 -23.29 -5.24 17.88
CA PHE A 189 -22.88 -3.99 18.52
C PHE A 189 -21.59 -3.42 17.90
N PHE A 190 -20.60 -4.28 17.67
CA PHE A 190 -19.33 -3.87 17.05
C PHE A 190 -19.55 -3.32 15.63
N VAL A 191 -20.38 -3.99 14.82
CA VAL A 191 -20.69 -3.52 13.47
C VAL A 191 -21.42 -2.18 13.49
N ASN A 192 -22.32 -1.99 14.47
CA ASN A 192 -23.07 -0.75 14.67
C ASN A 192 -22.14 0.42 15.05
N GLU A 193 -21.19 0.19 15.97
CA GLU A 193 -20.18 1.21 16.36
C GLU A 193 -19.31 1.67 15.17
N LEU A 194 -19.12 0.81 14.17
CA LEU A 194 -18.37 1.19 12.96
C LEU A 194 -19.16 2.09 12.01
N ASN A 195 -20.44 2.34 12.27
CA ASN A 195 -21.32 3.15 11.42
C ASN A 195 -21.22 2.76 9.93
N ILE A 196 -21.30 1.44 9.66
CA ILE A 196 -21.29 0.91 8.30
C ILE A 196 -22.72 0.95 7.77
N PRO A 197 -22.99 1.63 6.64
CA PRO A 197 -24.32 1.64 6.02
C PRO A 197 -24.80 0.22 5.66
N VAL A 198 -26.11 0.00 5.72
CA VAL A 198 -26.74 -1.33 5.49
C VAL A 198 -26.51 -1.88 4.07
N ASP A 199 -26.24 -1.00 3.12
CA ASP A 199 -25.93 -1.32 1.73
C ASP A 199 -24.43 -1.60 1.50
N TYR A 200 -23.60 -1.55 2.57
CA TYR A 200 -22.20 -1.91 2.54
C TYR A 200 -21.96 -3.27 3.21
N ARG A 201 -20.84 -3.88 2.86
CA ARG A 201 -20.34 -5.11 3.48
C ARG A 201 -18.89 -4.97 3.88
N ILE A 202 -18.52 -5.60 4.97
CA ILE A 202 -17.12 -5.77 5.36
C ILE A 202 -16.49 -6.81 4.41
N ASN A 203 -15.40 -6.43 3.73
CA ASN A 203 -14.64 -7.35 2.89
C ASN A 203 -13.56 -8.07 3.70
N PHE A 204 -12.80 -7.32 4.46
CA PHE A 204 -11.74 -7.81 5.35
C PHE A 204 -11.38 -6.74 6.38
N LEU A 205 -10.59 -7.15 7.37
CA LEU A 205 -9.95 -6.25 8.31
C LEU A 205 -8.44 -6.34 8.16
N ILE A 206 -7.72 -5.31 8.56
CA ILE A 206 -6.27 -5.27 8.59
C ILE A 206 -5.84 -4.98 10.02
N ALA A 207 -5.20 -5.97 10.66
CA ALA A 207 -4.51 -5.77 11.92
C ALA A 207 -3.26 -4.93 11.67
N ILE A 208 -2.98 -3.94 12.51
CA ILE A 208 -1.87 -3.02 12.37
C ILE A 208 -1.25 -2.69 13.71
N GLY A 209 0.08 -2.60 13.76
CA GLY A 209 0.83 -2.27 14.98
C GLY A 209 2.33 -2.40 14.78
N TYR A 210 3.08 -2.14 15.82
CA TYR A 210 4.53 -2.36 15.82
C TYR A 210 4.83 -3.86 15.80
N PRO A 211 5.66 -4.37 14.85
CA PRO A 211 5.93 -5.79 14.74
C PRO A 211 6.76 -6.31 15.92
N ASP A 212 6.38 -7.48 16.46
CA ASP A 212 7.13 -8.27 17.44
C ASP A 212 7.57 -9.62 16.84
N GLU A 213 7.74 -9.64 15.54
CA GLU A 213 8.30 -10.76 14.77
C GLU A 213 8.87 -10.26 13.43
N SER A 214 9.82 -11.03 12.89
CA SER A 214 10.41 -10.80 11.56
C SER A 214 10.37 -12.11 10.77
N PRO A 215 9.22 -12.47 10.18
CA PRO A 215 9.08 -13.73 9.47
C PRO A 215 9.83 -13.72 8.14
N ASP A 216 10.42 -14.85 7.79
CA ASP A 216 11.05 -15.05 6.50
C ASP A 216 10.06 -14.90 5.33
N PRO A 217 10.55 -14.48 4.16
CA PRO A 217 9.76 -14.44 2.95
C PRO A 217 9.32 -15.86 2.55
N LYS A 218 8.02 -16.01 2.29
CA LYS A 218 7.53 -17.27 1.73
C LYS A 218 7.90 -17.35 0.24
N PRO A 219 8.19 -18.54 -0.30
CA PRO A 219 8.43 -18.73 -1.73
C PRO A 219 7.33 -18.14 -2.60
N ARG A 220 7.71 -17.61 -3.74
CA ARG A 220 6.81 -17.20 -4.82
C ARG A 220 7.05 -18.10 -6.02
N ASP A 221 6.01 -18.32 -6.78
CA ASP A 221 6.07 -19.14 -7.99
C ASP A 221 6.25 -18.23 -9.22
N PRO A 222 7.46 -18.09 -9.77
CA PRO A 222 7.71 -17.22 -10.91
C PRO A 222 7.08 -17.76 -12.20
N SER A 223 6.72 -19.04 -12.26
CA SER A 223 6.04 -19.63 -13.43
C SER A 223 4.64 -19.06 -13.67
N ARG A 224 4.10 -18.31 -12.70
CA ARG A 224 2.82 -17.60 -12.84
C ARG A 224 2.92 -16.31 -13.64
N VAL A 225 4.13 -15.90 -14.03
CA VAL A 225 4.38 -14.71 -14.86
C VAL A 225 4.96 -15.16 -16.18
N GLN A 226 4.36 -14.75 -17.29
CA GLN A 226 4.82 -15.03 -18.64
C GLN A 226 4.92 -13.71 -19.41
N PHE A 227 6.05 -13.50 -20.08
CA PHE A 227 6.22 -12.41 -21.03
C PHE A 227 5.77 -12.91 -22.42
N ILE A 228 4.91 -12.15 -23.06
CA ILE A 228 4.43 -12.41 -24.42
C ILE A 228 5.14 -11.39 -25.33
N GLU A 229 5.99 -11.89 -26.22
CA GLU A 229 6.80 -11.10 -27.16
C GLU A 229 6.13 -11.10 -28.55
#